data_82950d49c4813a75e87dff92ce628ec3
#
_entry.id   82950d49c4813a75e87dff92ce628ec3
#
_cell.length_a   1.000
_cell.length_b   1.000
_cell.length_c   1.000
_cell.angle_alpha   90.00
_cell.angle_beta   90.00
_cell.angle_gamma   90.00
#
_symmetry.space_group_name_H-M   'P 1'
#
loop_
_entity.id
_entity.type
_entity.pdbx_description
1 polymer ?
#
loop_
_entity_poly.entity_id
_entity_poly.type
_entity_poly.pdbx_seq_one_letter_code
_entity_poly.pdbx_strand_id
1 'polypeptide(L)'
;MQQAGFATATIHSYVSAIGQSSKAANEYGVCDTDLFLIEDTNKIQKVLEKLLKVPAFRKLNVKQHNRFRVAVSKLIIYRSGLGTVTAYTQPDVKVSIIKASEPIENLQSIPEETRIHYAEILSECFGENGYQPGRAIFRGRFKRFYAEKYGCDPAETDERIDEIMSMIGTKRDGKIFPEQDNGHNNLIIEIIEDILSAFDSGATAVYLEAVYDKYQKQLADNLHIYNQDALTSLLMSHANGQYILRHSFLTKNGFNANAQEDLLQIMKTFQQPQDYDAIHEKAWFLPYERMKTILASTASIVNVAAGTYFYAPNLPVSIDELAHLSSLINEELSNHDYIIDACLMQLIAEKCPSIAINTDGYTTYGLRNCLGYILRDQFAFNGPIITIKDKTLSVADVFAEFAKEHEALSIDELSNLSNEMNSGIYWDSVLNEMIRVSATDLVRKNQIKFDVEAIDGILEGMCPGDYVPLPEVNLFLYFPNVGYPWNSYLLESYLFGYSRRFRLLHSSFIKTGVYGAMVRKEANIPDYRSLIVDALSRSNALDSTKMALQYIVDKGYQQRRRYEGIEMVLQEAKLIKEHREKQ
;
A
#
# COMPACT_ATOMS: atom_id res chain seq x y z
N MET A 1 -4.88 -5.87 -22.19
CA MET A 1 -5.04 -5.59 -20.77
C MET A 1 -6.27 -4.73 -20.47
N GLN A 2 -6.51 -3.62 -21.15
CA GLN A 2 -7.79 -2.87 -21.00
C GLN A 2 -9.03 -3.74 -21.30
N GLN A 3 -9.00 -4.53 -22.36
CA GLN A 3 -10.06 -5.48 -22.69
C GLN A 3 -10.25 -6.62 -21.66
N ALA A 4 -9.26 -6.82 -20.78
CA ALA A 4 -9.28 -7.81 -19.70
C ALA A 4 -9.66 -7.19 -18.33
N GLY A 5 -10.20 -5.97 -18.30
CA GLY A 5 -10.75 -5.34 -17.11
C GLY A 5 -9.72 -4.82 -16.08
N PHE A 6 -8.45 -4.68 -16.46
CA PHE A 6 -7.45 -4.10 -15.55
C PHE A 6 -7.59 -2.59 -15.42
N ALA A 7 -7.50 -2.07 -14.19
CA ALA A 7 -7.47 -0.64 -13.93
C ALA A 7 -6.27 0.04 -14.64
N THR A 8 -6.47 1.25 -15.16
CA THR A 8 -5.45 2.01 -15.90
C THR A 8 -4.14 2.14 -15.14
N ALA A 9 -4.19 2.41 -13.83
CA ALA A 9 -3.01 2.50 -12.97
C ALA A 9 -2.21 1.16 -12.92
N THR A 10 -2.91 0.02 -12.89
CA THR A 10 -2.29 -1.31 -12.92
C THR A 10 -1.61 -1.58 -14.25
N ILE A 11 -2.23 -1.17 -15.35
CA ILE A 11 -1.66 -1.30 -16.70
C ILE A 11 -0.37 -0.47 -16.80
N HIS A 12 -0.40 0.79 -16.37
CA HIS A 12 0.80 1.63 -16.34
C HIS A 12 1.92 1.05 -15.48
N SER A 13 1.57 0.48 -14.33
CA SER A 13 2.53 -0.19 -13.45
C SER A 13 3.22 -1.37 -14.14
N TYR A 14 2.46 -2.23 -14.83
CA TYR A 14 3.03 -3.38 -15.55
C TYR A 14 3.87 -2.96 -16.77
N VAL A 15 3.40 -2.00 -17.57
CA VAL A 15 4.16 -1.46 -18.71
C VAL A 15 5.50 -0.88 -18.24
N SER A 16 5.50 -0.09 -17.18
CA SER A 16 6.73 0.45 -16.58
C SER A 16 7.68 -0.67 -16.09
N ALA A 17 7.16 -1.71 -15.43
CA ALA A 17 7.97 -2.82 -14.93
C ALA A 17 8.57 -3.66 -16.06
N ILE A 18 7.83 -3.90 -17.15
CA ILE A 18 8.35 -4.59 -18.34
C ILE A 18 9.46 -3.78 -19.01
N GLY A 19 9.27 -2.45 -19.17
CA GLY A 19 10.29 -1.56 -19.72
C GLY A 19 11.57 -1.52 -18.87
N GLN A 20 11.44 -1.53 -17.55
CA GLN A 20 12.59 -1.63 -16.63
C GLN A 20 13.28 -3.00 -16.73
N SER A 21 12.52 -4.08 -16.92
CA SER A 21 13.09 -5.42 -17.14
C SER A 21 13.84 -5.51 -18.48
N SER A 22 13.33 -4.84 -19.53
CA SER A 22 14.03 -4.72 -20.83
C SER A 22 15.37 -4.00 -20.70
N LYS A 23 15.39 -2.87 -20.00
CA LYS A 23 16.62 -2.12 -19.73
C LYS A 23 17.63 -2.97 -18.95
N ALA A 24 17.19 -3.63 -17.89
CA ALA A 24 18.04 -4.51 -17.10
C ALA A 24 18.56 -5.70 -17.94
N ALA A 25 17.76 -6.26 -18.86
CA ALA A 25 18.20 -7.33 -19.76
C ALA A 25 19.34 -6.88 -20.68
N ASN A 26 19.28 -5.64 -21.15
CA ASN A 26 20.35 -5.05 -21.97
C ASN A 26 21.60 -4.75 -21.11
N GLU A 27 21.43 -4.06 -19.96
CA GLU A 27 22.54 -3.71 -19.06
C GLU A 27 23.33 -4.92 -18.56
N TYR A 28 22.64 -6.04 -18.29
CA TYR A 28 23.30 -7.28 -17.85
C TYR A 28 23.69 -8.23 -18.99
N GLY A 29 23.59 -7.79 -20.25
CA GLY A 29 23.94 -8.58 -21.42
C GLY A 29 23.11 -9.86 -21.60
N VAL A 30 21.88 -9.88 -21.09
CA VAL A 30 20.96 -11.02 -21.17
C VAL A 30 20.17 -11.02 -22.48
N CYS A 31 19.77 -9.83 -22.94
CA CYS A 31 19.05 -9.63 -24.20
C CYS A 31 19.13 -8.17 -24.63
N ASP A 32 19.47 -7.93 -25.88
CA ASP A 32 19.61 -6.59 -26.50
C ASP A 32 18.31 -6.09 -27.13
N THR A 33 17.30 -6.98 -27.23
CA THR A 33 16.01 -6.65 -27.81
C THR A 33 15.02 -6.30 -26.70
N ASP A 34 14.23 -5.22 -26.89
CA ASP A 34 13.17 -4.86 -25.96
C ASP A 34 12.15 -6.00 -25.84
N LEU A 35 11.77 -6.35 -24.60
CA LEU A 35 10.82 -7.42 -24.32
C LEU A 35 9.45 -7.18 -24.98
N PHE A 36 9.08 -5.92 -25.23
CA PHE A 36 7.87 -5.58 -25.98
C PHE A 36 7.96 -5.91 -27.48
N LEU A 37 9.15 -6.09 -28.03
CA LEU A 37 9.36 -6.40 -29.44
C LEU A 37 9.54 -7.90 -29.71
N ILE A 38 9.73 -8.70 -28.65
CA ILE A 38 9.91 -10.16 -28.78
C ILE A 38 8.53 -10.81 -28.92
N GLU A 39 8.26 -11.46 -30.06
CA GLU A 39 7.01 -12.18 -30.30
C GLU A 39 7.01 -13.59 -29.70
N ASP A 40 8.15 -14.26 -29.68
CA ASP A 40 8.30 -15.61 -29.14
C ASP A 40 8.26 -15.60 -27.60
N THR A 41 7.19 -16.15 -27.06
CA THR A 41 6.95 -16.24 -25.61
C THR A 41 7.98 -17.08 -24.88
N ASN A 42 8.52 -18.14 -25.52
CA ASN A 42 9.58 -18.96 -24.95
C ASN A 42 10.90 -18.18 -24.84
N LYS A 43 11.16 -17.26 -25.78
CA LYS A 43 12.31 -16.38 -25.72
C LYS A 43 12.18 -15.38 -24.57
N ILE A 44 10.99 -14.79 -24.35
CA ILE A 44 10.71 -13.89 -23.21
C ILE A 44 10.89 -14.65 -21.89
N GLN A 45 10.39 -15.87 -21.80
CA GLN A 45 10.53 -16.72 -20.61
C GLN A 45 12.01 -16.99 -20.28
N LYS A 46 12.81 -17.36 -21.28
CA LYS A 46 14.26 -17.59 -21.10
C LYS A 46 15.02 -16.32 -20.67
N VAL A 47 14.62 -15.14 -21.18
CA VAL A 47 15.20 -13.87 -20.75
C VAL A 47 14.87 -13.59 -19.28
N LEU A 48 13.62 -13.79 -18.86
CA LEU A 48 13.21 -13.63 -17.46
C LEU A 48 13.99 -14.57 -16.53
N GLU A 49 14.15 -15.84 -16.90
CA GLU A 49 14.89 -16.82 -16.10
C GLU A 49 16.38 -16.45 -15.97
N LYS A 50 16.98 -15.94 -17.04
CA LYS A 50 18.37 -15.45 -16.99
C LYS A 50 18.49 -14.19 -16.11
N LEU A 51 17.58 -13.24 -16.23
CA LEU A 51 17.54 -12.04 -15.39
C LEU A 51 17.41 -12.37 -13.89
N LEU A 52 16.56 -13.33 -13.55
CA LEU A 52 16.38 -13.76 -12.16
C LEU A 52 17.60 -14.50 -11.58
N LYS A 53 18.53 -14.97 -12.43
CA LYS A 53 19.84 -15.51 -12.01
C LYS A 53 20.86 -14.42 -11.72
N VAL A 54 20.68 -13.18 -12.22
CA VAL A 54 21.55 -12.04 -11.93
C VAL A 54 21.30 -11.57 -10.50
N PRO A 55 22.30 -11.63 -9.58
CA PRO A 55 22.08 -11.34 -8.15
C PRO A 55 21.54 -9.93 -7.90
N ALA A 56 22.02 -8.93 -8.61
CA ALA A 56 21.57 -7.55 -8.50
C ALA A 56 20.10 -7.38 -8.89
N PHE A 57 19.68 -7.97 -10.03
CA PHE A 57 18.29 -7.92 -10.47
C PHE A 57 17.37 -8.73 -9.56
N ARG A 58 17.81 -9.91 -9.10
CA ARG A 58 17.06 -10.73 -8.15
C ARG A 58 16.79 -9.96 -6.86
N LYS A 59 17.81 -9.28 -6.29
CA LYS A 59 17.66 -8.45 -5.09
C LYS A 59 16.69 -7.29 -5.32
N LEU A 60 16.78 -6.63 -6.47
CA LEU A 60 15.87 -5.56 -6.87
C LEU A 60 14.42 -6.08 -7.01
N ASN A 61 14.23 -7.24 -7.66
CA ASN A 61 12.91 -7.83 -7.86
C ASN A 61 12.25 -8.20 -6.52
N VAL A 62 13.00 -8.78 -5.57
CA VAL A 62 12.51 -9.08 -4.22
C VAL A 62 12.14 -7.78 -3.48
N LYS A 63 13.00 -6.75 -3.52
CA LYS A 63 12.72 -5.43 -2.91
C LYS A 63 11.45 -4.78 -3.48
N GLN A 64 11.09 -5.07 -4.72
CA GLN A 64 9.89 -4.58 -5.41
C GLN A 64 8.74 -5.62 -5.39
N HIS A 65 8.68 -6.47 -4.36
CA HIS A 65 7.62 -7.48 -4.18
C HIS A 65 7.36 -8.34 -5.43
N ASN A 66 8.43 -8.76 -6.11
CA ASN A 66 8.39 -9.54 -7.35
C ASN A 66 7.67 -8.87 -8.55
N ARG A 67 7.51 -7.55 -8.52
CA ARG A 67 6.79 -6.77 -9.53
C ARG A 67 7.28 -7.03 -10.95
N PHE A 68 8.59 -7.13 -11.16
CA PHE A 68 9.20 -7.36 -12.47
C PHE A 68 8.85 -8.73 -13.02
N ARG A 69 9.00 -9.77 -12.20
CA ARG A 69 8.63 -11.14 -12.56
C ARG A 69 7.15 -11.23 -12.94
N VAL A 70 6.26 -10.67 -12.13
CA VAL A 70 4.81 -10.68 -12.38
C VAL A 70 4.46 -9.96 -13.68
N ALA A 71 5.04 -8.78 -13.94
CA ALA A 71 4.77 -8.00 -15.14
C ALA A 71 5.19 -8.73 -16.42
N VAL A 72 6.39 -9.32 -16.45
CA VAL A 72 6.87 -10.08 -17.62
C VAL A 72 6.06 -11.38 -17.82
N SER A 73 5.68 -12.08 -16.76
CA SER A 73 4.78 -13.23 -16.85
C SER A 73 3.42 -12.86 -17.46
N LYS A 74 2.87 -11.68 -17.13
CA LYS A 74 1.63 -11.18 -17.74
C LYS A 74 1.80 -10.85 -19.22
N LEU A 75 2.96 -10.35 -19.63
CA LEU A 75 3.28 -10.16 -21.06
C LEU A 75 3.29 -11.49 -21.82
N ILE A 76 3.88 -12.54 -21.24
CA ILE A 76 3.93 -13.89 -21.82
C ILE A 76 2.50 -14.43 -22.02
N ILE A 77 1.66 -14.37 -20.99
CA ILE A 77 0.25 -14.82 -21.05
C ILE A 77 -0.52 -14.07 -22.14
N TYR A 78 -0.35 -12.74 -22.21
CA TYR A 78 -1.01 -11.92 -23.22
C TYR A 78 -0.61 -12.34 -24.64
N ARG A 79 0.67 -12.62 -24.87
CA ARG A 79 1.18 -12.98 -26.21
C ARG A 79 0.91 -14.44 -26.60
N SER A 80 0.76 -15.34 -25.64
CA SER A 80 0.43 -16.74 -25.94
C SER A 80 -0.98 -16.97 -26.47
N GLY A 81 -1.79 -15.91 -26.61
CA GLY A 81 -3.19 -16.01 -27.09
C GLY A 81 -4.13 -16.69 -26.09
N LEU A 82 -3.68 -17.02 -24.88
CA LEU A 82 -4.49 -17.54 -23.77
C LEU A 82 -5.28 -16.40 -23.09
N GLY A 83 -5.80 -15.46 -23.88
CA GLY A 83 -6.44 -14.24 -23.43
C GLY A 83 -7.93 -14.42 -23.16
N THR A 84 -8.28 -15.07 -22.07
CA THR A 84 -9.38 -14.66 -21.19
C THR A 84 -8.83 -14.74 -19.78
N VAL A 85 -8.27 -13.64 -19.31
CA VAL A 85 -7.82 -13.53 -17.92
C VAL A 85 -9.04 -13.18 -17.09
N THR A 86 -9.83 -14.18 -16.78
CA THR A 86 -10.55 -14.24 -15.50
C THR A 86 -9.49 -14.36 -14.42
N ALA A 87 -9.72 -13.69 -13.30
CA ALA A 87 -8.85 -13.60 -12.13
C ALA A 87 -7.90 -14.80 -11.95
N TYR A 88 -6.61 -14.45 -11.84
CA TYR A 88 -5.51 -15.23 -11.30
C TYR A 88 -5.75 -16.75 -11.11
N THR A 89 -5.53 -17.56 -12.13
CA THR A 89 -5.08 -18.94 -11.95
C THR A 89 -3.57 -18.93 -12.14
N GLN A 90 -2.86 -19.14 -11.05
CA GLN A 90 -1.43 -19.46 -11.12
C GLN A 90 -1.25 -20.72 -12.00
N PRO A 91 -0.12 -20.82 -12.76
CA PRO A 91 0.21 -22.07 -13.41
C PRO A 91 0.26 -23.17 -12.35
N ASP A 92 -0.37 -24.29 -12.66
CA ASP A 92 -0.34 -25.51 -11.87
C ASP A 92 1.09 -25.81 -11.40
N VAL A 93 1.37 -25.44 -10.17
CA VAL A 93 2.39 -26.12 -9.40
C VAL A 93 1.80 -27.51 -9.23
N LYS A 94 2.42 -28.51 -9.87
CA LYS A 94 2.14 -29.91 -9.57
C LYS A 94 1.92 -29.99 -8.08
N VAL A 95 0.69 -30.27 -7.69
CA VAL A 95 0.35 -30.73 -6.36
C VAL A 95 1.25 -31.94 -6.17
N SER A 96 2.33 -31.76 -5.42
CA SER A 96 2.94 -32.89 -4.76
C SER A 96 1.87 -33.33 -3.77
N ILE A 97 0.98 -34.16 -4.24
CA ILE A 97 0.28 -35.06 -3.34
C ILE A 97 1.44 -35.87 -2.73
N ILE A 98 1.95 -35.39 -1.61
CA ILE A 98 2.62 -36.26 -0.68
C ILE A 98 1.46 -37.19 -0.34
N LYS A 99 1.47 -38.37 -0.98
CA LYS A 99 0.61 -39.48 -0.57
C LYS A 99 0.66 -39.44 0.94
N ALA A 100 -0.51 -39.28 1.55
CA ALA A 100 -0.65 -39.58 2.96
C ALA A 100 0.13 -40.87 3.14
N SER A 101 1.15 -40.82 3.99
CA SER A 101 1.80 -42.02 4.46
C SER A 101 0.67 -42.96 4.81
N GLU A 102 0.73 -44.17 4.30
CA GLU A 102 -0.25 -45.21 4.58
C GLU A 102 -0.63 -45.12 6.06
N PRO A 103 -1.91 -45.33 6.41
CA PRO A 103 -2.33 -45.29 7.81
C PRO A 103 -1.37 -46.18 8.58
N ILE A 104 -0.89 -45.69 9.73
CA ILE A 104 0.02 -46.40 10.61
C ILE A 104 -0.78 -47.54 11.24
N GLU A 105 -1.03 -48.60 10.48
CA GLU A 105 -1.62 -49.86 10.99
C GLU A 105 -0.69 -50.61 11.95
N ASN A 106 0.55 -50.14 12.13
CA ASN A 106 1.58 -50.83 12.89
C ASN A 106 1.72 -50.41 14.37
N LEU A 107 1.08 -49.39 14.85
CA LEU A 107 1.14 -49.01 16.27
C LEU A 107 0.35 -50.00 17.17
N GLN A 108 -0.69 -50.63 16.63
CA GLN A 108 -1.46 -51.64 17.36
C GLN A 108 -0.73 -53.00 17.54
N SER A 109 0.43 -53.19 16.94
CA SER A 109 1.22 -54.40 17.02
C SER A 109 2.30 -54.42 18.13
N ILE A 110 2.52 -53.30 18.83
CA ILE A 110 3.48 -53.20 19.91
C ILE A 110 2.73 -53.37 21.24
N PRO A 111 3.11 -54.31 22.12
CA PRO A 111 2.51 -54.41 23.45
C PRO A 111 2.66 -53.08 24.22
N GLU A 112 1.61 -52.67 24.92
CA GLU A 112 1.58 -51.39 25.64
C GLU A 112 2.72 -51.27 26.64
N GLU A 113 3.05 -52.38 27.32
CA GLU A 113 4.15 -52.46 28.26
C GLU A 113 5.51 -52.22 27.59
N THR A 114 5.74 -52.79 26.41
CA THR A 114 6.95 -52.55 25.61
C THR A 114 7.05 -51.07 25.19
N ARG A 115 5.94 -50.50 24.79
CA ARG A 115 5.86 -49.08 24.39
C ARG A 115 6.24 -48.14 25.55
N ILE A 116 5.71 -48.40 26.73
CA ILE A 116 6.02 -47.62 27.94
C ILE A 116 7.50 -47.76 28.29
N HIS A 117 8.04 -48.97 28.37
CA HIS A 117 9.43 -49.20 28.70
C HIS A 117 10.41 -48.52 27.73
N TYR A 118 10.14 -48.58 26.44
CA TYR A 118 10.98 -47.97 25.42
C TYR A 118 10.90 -46.43 25.47
N ALA A 119 9.71 -45.86 25.73
CA ALA A 119 9.53 -44.42 25.91
C ALA A 119 10.27 -43.89 27.13
N GLU A 120 10.21 -44.60 28.26
CA GLU A 120 10.94 -44.25 29.48
C GLU A 120 12.46 -44.24 29.24
N ILE A 121 13.01 -45.25 28.58
CA ILE A 121 14.46 -45.31 28.30
C ILE A 121 14.83 -44.23 27.27
N LEU A 122 13.99 -43.96 26.27
CA LEU A 122 14.23 -42.90 25.31
C LEU A 122 14.32 -41.52 26.02
N SER A 123 13.44 -41.28 26.99
CA SER A 123 13.42 -40.08 27.80
C SER A 123 14.63 -39.97 28.74
N GLU A 124 14.87 -40.99 29.56
CA GLU A 124 15.89 -40.96 30.62
C GLU A 124 17.32 -41.04 30.09
N CYS A 125 17.56 -41.81 29.03
CA CYS A 125 18.91 -42.10 28.56
C CYS A 125 19.32 -41.35 27.30
N PHE A 126 18.34 -40.87 26.53
CA PHE A 126 18.56 -40.23 25.24
C PHE A 126 17.89 -38.86 25.11
N GLY A 127 17.24 -38.35 26.17
CA GLY A 127 16.48 -37.09 26.17
C GLY A 127 17.23 -35.88 25.60
N GLU A 128 18.48 -35.69 26.03
CA GLU A 128 19.28 -34.55 25.58
C GLU A 128 20.00 -34.77 24.23
N ASN A 129 20.48 -36.01 23.98
CA ASN A 129 21.40 -36.28 22.87
C ASN A 129 20.73 -37.03 21.70
N GLY A 130 19.53 -37.49 21.87
CA GLY A 130 18.76 -38.29 20.92
C GLY A 130 19.32 -39.71 20.74
N TYR A 131 18.43 -40.67 20.35
CA TYR A 131 18.79 -42.02 19.92
C TYR A 131 19.07 -42.02 18.41
N GLN A 132 20.20 -42.59 17.99
CA GLN A 132 20.53 -42.67 16.56
C GLN A 132 20.33 -44.08 16.03
N PRO A 133 19.25 -44.34 15.24
CA PRO A 133 18.98 -45.67 14.69
C PRO A 133 20.08 -46.09 13.71
N GLY A 134 20.26 -47.39 13.56
CA GLY A 134 21.30 -47.96 12.69
C GLY A 134 22.71 -47.98 13.30
N ARG A 135 22.93 -47.42 14.48
CA ARG A 135 24.23 -47.37 15.15
C ARG A 135 24.33 -48.35 16.32
N ALA A 136 25.22 -49.34 16.21
CA ALA A 136 25.40 -50.38 17.23
C ALA A 136 25.68 -49.82 18.64
N ILE A 137 26.38 -48.71 18.76
CA ILE A 137 26.69 -48.07 20.03
C ILE A 137 25.43 -47.57 20.77
N PHE A 138 24.44 -47.05 20.06
CA PHE A 138 23.17 -46.61 20.65
C PHE A 138 22.29 -47.79 21.05
N ARG A 139 22.22 -48.84 20.23
CA ARG A 139 21.53 -50.09 20.56
C ARG A 139 22.14 -50.77 21.79
N GLY A 140 23.47 -50.83 21.84
CA GLY A 140 24.17 -51.39 23.00
C GLY A 140 23.92 -50.60 24.29
N ARG A 141 23.88 -49.26 24.17
CA ARG A 141 23.53 -48.41 25.31
C ARG A 141 22.08 -48.60 25.72
N PHE A 142 21.15 -48.71 24.77
CA PHE A 142 19.73 -49.00 25.04
C PHE A 142 19.55 -50.33 25.77
N LYS A 143 20.12 -51.41 25.25
CA LYS A 143 20.03 -52.76 25.87
C LYS A 143 20.56 -52.76 27.29
N ARG A 144 21.70 -52.11 27.53
CA ARG A 144 22.27 -52.04 28.87
C ARG A 144 21.32 -51.33 29.83
N PHE A 145 20.79 -50.16 29.47
CA PHE A 145 19.85 -49.44 30.33
C PHE A 145 18.54 -50.19 30.52
N TYR A 146 18.07 -50.91 29.49
CA TYR A 146 16.89 -51.76 29.60
C TYR A 146 17.09 -52.88 30.61
N ALA A 147 18.22 -53.60 30.53
CA ALA A 147 18.57 -54.65 31.47
C ALA A 147 18.79 -54.12 32.90
N GLU A 148 19.45 -52.97 33.06
CA GLU A 148 19.65 -52.32 34.36
C GLU A 148 18.31 -51.91 35.01
N LYS A 149 17.34 -51.40 34.23
CA LYS A 149 16.06 -50.91 34.74
C LYS A 149 15.02 -52.00 34.97
N TYR A 150 14.92 -52.97 34.05
CA TYR A 150 13.86 -53.97 34.08
C TYR A 150 14.36 -55.39 34.44
N GLY A 151 15.65 -55.56 34.62
CA GLY A 151 16.23 -56.83 35.06
C GLY A 151 16.27 -57.96 33.99
N CYS A 152 15.96 -57.64 32.73
CA CYS A 152 15.99 -58.56 31.59
C CYS A 152 16.44 -57.85 30.32
N ASP A 153 16.98 -58.59 29.36
CA ASP A 153 17.27 -58.02 28.04
C ASP A 153 15.97 -57.78 27.24
N PRO A 154 15.91 -56.78 26.36
CA PRO A 154 14.77 -56.58 25.47
C PRO A 154 14.60 -57.81 24.56
N ALA A 155 13.36 -58.22 24.37
CA ALA A 155 13.03 -59.43 23.57
C ALA A 155 13.18 -59.21 22.06
N GLU A 156 13.24 -57.92 21.61
CA GLU A 156 13.23 -57.53 20.23
C GLU A 156 14.62 -57.60 19.59
N THR A 157 14.64 -57.79 18.24
CA THR A 157 15.87 -57.73 17.45
C THR A 157 16.37 -56.28 17.34
N ASP A 158 17.64 -56.11 16.96
CA ASP A 158 18.26 -54.80 16.80
C ASP A 158 17.50 -53.88 15.83
N GLU A 159 17.01 -54.45 14.73
CA GLU A 159 16.23 -53.73 13.73
C GLU A 159 14.86 -53.33 14.30
N ARG A 160 14.23 -54.21 15.07
CA ARG A 160 12.92 -53.95 15.67
C ARG A 160 13.02 -52.91 16.79
N ILE A 161 14.12 -52.84 17.52
CA ILE A 161 14.41 -51.79 18.49
C ILE A 161 14.44 -50.43 17.78
N ASP A 162 15.17 -50.32 16.66
CA ASP A 162 15.25 -49.07 15.88
C ASP A 162 13.88 -48.66 15.33
N GLU A 163 13.06 -49.61 14.88
CA GLU A 163 11.70 -49.38 14.42
C GLU A 163 10.80 -48.86 15.55
N ILE A 164 10.77 -49.53 16.68
CA ILE A 164 9.97 -49.13 17.84
C ILE A 164 10.39 -47.76 18.32
N MET A 165 11.70 -47.48 18.47
CA MET A 165 12.20 -46.17 18.82
C MET A 165 11.76 -45.09 17.83
N SER A 166 11.74 -45.41 16.53
CA SER A 166 11.28 -44.50 15.48
C SER A 166 9.76 -44.24 15.51
N MET A 167 8.99 -45.16 16.08
CA MET A 167 7.54 -45.05 16.24
C MET A 167 7.12 -44.28 17.49
N ILE A 168 7.91 -44.34 18.58
CA ILE A 168 7.58 -43.75 19.89
C ILE A 168 8.25 -42.39 20.12
N GLY A 169 9.18 -41.96 19.26
CA GLY A 169 9.90 -40.71 19.41
C GLY A 169 9.86 -39.84 18.15
N THR A 170 10.19 -38.60 18.31
CA THR A 170 10.25 -37.60 17.21
C THR A 170 11.62 -37.60 16.56
N LYS A 171 11.68 -37.79 15.23
CA LYS A 171 12.94 -37.80 14.46
C LYS A 171 13.39 -36.35 14.14
N ARG A 172 14.61 -35.99 14.60
CA ARG A 172 15.26 -34.70 14.31
C ARG A 172 16.72 -34.93 13.94
N ASP A 173 17.21 -34.41 12.84
CA ASP A 173 18.59 -34.51 12.35
C ASP A 173 19.15 -35.93 12.34
N GLY A 174 18.31 -36.92 11.96
CA GLY A 174 18.68 -38.32 11.90
C GLY A 174 18.76 -39.04 13.26
N LYS A 175 18.35 -38.36 14.35
CA LYS A 175 18.21 -38.90 15.69
C LYS A 175 16.75 -38.91 16.13
N ILE A 176 16.44 -39.77 17.11
CA ILE A 176 15.11 -39.90 17.70
C ILE A 176 15.17 -39.34 19.12
N PHE A 177 14.27 -38.43 19.43
CA PHE A 177 14.12 -37.80 20.75
C PHE A 177 12.80 -38.28 21.38
N PRO A 178 12.69 -38.30 22.71
CA PRO A 178 11.42 -38.59 23.37
C PRO A 178 10.35 -37.60 22.92
N GLU A 179 9.11 -38.06 22.81
CA GLU A 179 7.99 -37.14 22.73
C GLU A 179 7.99 -36.32 24.01
N GLN A 180 8.24 -35.01 23.86
CA GLN A 180 8.24 -34.12 25.00
C GLN A 180 6.81 -33.97 25.56
N ASP A 181 6.77 -33.98 26.87
CA ASP A 181 5.59 -34.06 27.72
C ASP A 181 4.40 -33.17 27.31
N ASN A 182 3.22 -33.52 27.71
CA ASN A 182 1.85 -33.01 27.49
C ASN A 182 1.64 -31.51 27.23
N GLY A 183 2.58 -30.63 27.56
CA GLY A 183 2.52 -29.19 27.26
C GLY A 183 2.71 -28.84 25.76
N HIS A 184 3.50 -29.64 25.03
CA HIS A 184 3.80 -29.40 23.61
C HIS A 184 2.63 -29.85 22.72
N ASN A 185 2.01 -30.98 23.03
CA ASN A 185 0.83 -31.45 22.31
C ASN A 185 -0.37 -30.54 22.52
N ASN A 186 -0.54 -29.96 23.71
CA ASN A 186 -1.65 -29.07 24.00
C ASN A 186 -1.61 -27.77 23.16
N LEU A 187 -0.44 -27.16 22.98
CA LEU A 187 -0.31 -25.96 22.14
C LEU A 187 -0.58 -26.28 20.65
N ILE A 188 -0.13 -27.43 20.15
CA ILE A 188 -0.38 -27.83 18.77
C ILE A 188 -1.89 -28.06 18.56
N ILE A 189 -2.54 -28.71 19.51
CA ILE A 189 -3.99 -28.96 19.49
C ILE A 189 -4.73 -27.62 19.50
N GLU A 190 -4.36 -26.70 20.40
CA GLU A 190 -4.94 -25.35 20.48
C GLU A 190 -4.83 -24.59 19.13
N ILE A 191 -3.66 -24.60 18.51
CA ILE A 191 -3.45 -23.95 17.21
C ILE A 191 -4.34 -24.59 16.13
N ILE A 192 -4.45 -25.92 16.11
CA ILE A 192 -5.28 -26.64 15.13
C ILE A 192 -6.77 -26.35 15.38
N GLU A 193 -7.21 -26.35 16.64
CA GLU A 193 -8.59 -26.04 17.00
C GLU A 193 -8.95 -24.61 16.59
N ASP A 194 -8.07 -23.63 16.78
CA ASP A 194 -8.27 -22.26 16.34
C ASP A 194 -8.37 -22.16 14.81
N ILE A 195 -7.51 -22.86 14.08
CA ILE A 195 -7.56 -22.92 12.61
C ILE A 195 -8.90 -23.52 12.15
N LEU A 196 -9.33 -24.61 12.77
CA LEU A 196 -10.61 -25.27 12.43
C LEU A 196 -11.81 -24.39 12.80
N SER A 197 -11.76 -23.72 13.95
CA SER A 197 -12.77 -22.75 14.40
C SER A 197 -12.89 -21.58 13.43
N ALA A 198 -11.77 -21.06 12.91
CA ALA A 198 -11.80 -20.02 11.87
C ALA A 198 -12.53 -20.51 10.61
N PHE A 199 -12.24 -21.72 10.16
CA PHE A 199 -12.95 -22.32 9.02
C PHE A 199 -14.45 -22.56 9.31
N ASP A 200 -14.81 -22.96 10.52
CA ASP A 200 -16.21 -23.19 10.90
C ASP A 200 -16.97 -21.87 11.05
N SER A 201 -16.25 -20.79 11.36
CA SER A 201 -16.78 -19.41 11.38
C SER A 201 -16.92 -18.80 9.98
N GLY A 202 -16.52 -19.55 8.92
CA GLY A 202 -16.71 -19.14 7.53
C GLY A 202 -15.46 -18.67 6.80
N ALA A 203 -14.28 -18.65 7.46
CA ALA A 203 -13.03 -18.32 6.76
C ALA A 203 -12.74 -19.32 5.65
N THR A 204 -12.40 -18.85 4.46
CA THR A 204 -11.99 -19.70 3.33
C THR A 204 -10.50 -19.98 3.34
N ALA A 205 -9.71 -19.17 4.05
CA ALA A 205 -8.27 -19.34 4.22
C ALA A 205 -7.80 -18.85 5.59
N VAL A 206 -6.82 -19.55 6.15
CA VAL A 206 -6.07 -19.15 7.35
C VAL A 206 -4.61 -18.98 6.97
N TYR A 207 -4.07 -17.76 7.12
CA TYR A 207 -2.72 -17.42 6.70
C TYR A 207 -1.69 -17.85 7.73
N LEU A 208 -0.62 -18.53 7.29
CA LEU A 208 0.47 -19.00 8.15
C LEU A 208 1.18 -17.86 8.89
N GLU A 209 1.30 -16.68 8.25
CA GLU A 209 1.82 -15.47 8.88
C GLU A 209 0.96 -15.09 10.10
N ALA A 210 -0.36 -15.07 9.93
CA ALA A 210 -1.29 -14.72 11.01
C ALA A 210 -1.26 -15.75 12.17
N VAL A 211 -1.17 -17.05 11.85
CA VAL A 211 -0.99 -18.09 12.87
C VAL A 211 0.33 -17.91 13.62
N TYR A 212 1.43 -17.67 12.87
CA TYR A 212 2.74 -17.46 13.48
C TYR A 212 2.76 -16.24 14.38
N ASP A 213 2.22 -15.11 13.93
CA ASP A 213 2.18 -13.87 14.69
C ASP A 213 1.36 -14.02 15.98
N LYS A 214 0.20 -14.70 15.90
CA LYS A 214 -0.66 -14.97 17.07
C LYS A 214 0.03 -15.80 18.14
N TYR A 215 0.79 -16.82 17.74
CA TYR A 215 1.40 -17.80 18.64
C TYR A 215 2.92 -17.64 18.78
N GLN A 216 3.54 -16.61 18.24
CA GLN A 216 4.99 -16.43 18.14
C GLN A 216 5.72 -16.72 19.46
N LYS A 217 5.25 -16.15 20.56
CA LYS A 217 5.86 -16.33 21.88
C LYS A 217 5.76 -17.77 22.37
N GLN A 218 4.57 -18.37 22.30
CA GLN A 218 4.35 -19.75 22.76
C GLN A 218 5.09 -20.75 21.88
N LEU A 219 5.17 -20.51 20.57
CA LEU A 219 5.94 -21.31 19.63
C LEU A 219 7.45 -21.28 19.94
N ALA A 220 7.99 -20.10 20.28
CA ALA A 220 9.38 -19.96 20.66
C ALA A 220 9.68 -20.61 22.02
N ASP A 221 8.86 -20.34 23.04
CA ASP A 221 9.07 -20.77 24.42
C ASP A 221 8.85 -22.28 24.60
N ASN A 222 7.79 -22.83 23.97
CA ASN A 222 7.38 -24.21 24.20
C ASN A 222 7.87 -25.19 23.13
N LEU A 223 7.96 -24.77 21.85
CA LEU A 223 8.27 -25.64 20.72
C LEU A 223 9.60 -25.33 20.03
N HIS A 224 10.29 -24.29 20.46
CA HIS A 224 11.53 -23.77 19.83
C HIS A 224 11.37 -23.53 18.32
N ILE A 225 10.18 -23.04 17.91
CA ILE A 225 9.85 -22.68 16.53
C ILE A 225 10.02 -21.18 16.37
N TYR A 226 10.96 -20.77 15.49
CA TYR A 226 11.37 -19.39 15.30
C TYR A 226 11.09 -18.85 13.88
N ASN A 227 10.41 -19.62 13.04
CA ASN A 227 10.05 -19.21 11.68
C ASN A 227 8.80 -19.95 11.17
N GLN A 228 8.19 -19.37 10.13
CA GLN A 228 6.97 -19.90 9.51
C GLN A 228 7.15 -21.27 8.84
N ASP A 229 8.34 -21.58 8.29
CA ASP A 229 8.59 -22.85 7.60
C ASP A 229 8.56 -24.02 8.59
N ALA A 230 9.12 -23.83 9.80
CA ALA A 230 9.07 -24.84 10.86
C ALA A 230 7.63 -25.03 11.38
N LEU A 231 6.87 -23.94 11.57
CA LEU A 231 5.44 -24.02 11.91
C LEU A 231 4.65 -24.76 10.83
N THR A 232 4.91 -24.46 9.56
CA THR A 232 4.26 -25.12 8.42
C THR A 232 4.49 -26.63 8.43
N SER A 233 5.74 -27.05 8.65
CA SER A 233 6.09 -28.47 8.74
C SER A 233 5.37 -29.16 9.89
N LEU A 234 5.26 -28.50 11.03
CA LEU A 234 4.54 -29.00 12.20
C LEU A 234 3.03 -29.15 11.89
N LEU A 235 2.39 -28.10 11.37
CA LEU A 235 0.95 -28.14 11.06
C LEU A 235 0.62 -29.20 10.02
N MET A 236 1.49 -29.40 9.02
CA MET A 236 1.28 -30.43 8.00
C MET A 236 1.42 -31.85 8.54
N SER A 237 2.29 -32.09 9.53
CA SER A 237 2.40 -33.39 10.17
C SER A 237 1.16 -33.76 11.00
N HIS A 238 0.35 -32.77 11.41
CA HIS A 238 -0.86 -32.95 12.22
C HIS A 238 -2.16 -32.68 11.45
N ALA A 239 -2.08 -32.42 10.15
CA ALA A 239 -3.25 -31.99 9.35
C ALA A 239 -4.38 -33.02 9.25
N ASN A 240 -4.07 -34.33 9.32
CA ASN A 240 -5.03 -35.45 9.24
C ASN A 240 -6.06 -35.31 8.10
N GLY A 241 -5.72 -34.59 7.01
CA GLY A 241 -6.63 -34.31 5.89
C GLY A 241 -7.70 -33.26 6.15
N GLN A 242 -7.69 -32.56 7.28
CA GLN A 242 -8.68 -31.56 7.65
C GLN A 242 -8.51 -30.25 6.88
N TYR A 243 -7.29 -29.93 6.48
CA TYR A 243 -6.95 -28.75 5.67
C TYR A 243 -5.79 -29.05 4.72
N ILE A 244 -5.63 -28.19 3.72
CA ILE A 244 -4.60 -28.29 2.70
C ILE A 244 -3.75 -27.02 2.75
N LEU A 245 -2.43 -27.20 2.70
CA LEU A 245 -1.48 -26.10 2.54
C LEU A 245 -1.48 -25.58 1.09
N ARG A 246 -1.67 -24.31 0.91
CA ARG A 246 -1.56 -23.59 -0.35
C ARG A 246 -0.58 -22.43 -0.20
N HIS A 247 0.66 -22.65 -0.62
CA HIS A 247 1.73 -21.64 -0.60
C HIS A 247 1.94 -20.99 0.79
N SER A 248 1.14 -19.98 1.17
CA SER A 248 1.26 -19.22 2.42
C SER A 248 0.01 -19.26 3.31
N PHE A 249 -0.96 -20.10 3.00
CA PHE A 249 -2.19 -20.24 3.77
C PHE A 249 -2.73 -21.67 3.74
N LEU A 250 -3.55 -21.97 4.74
CA LEU A 250 -4.31 -23.20 4.85
C LEU A 250 -5.74 -22.98 4.31
N THR A 251 -6.35 -24.00 3.71
CA THR A 251 -7.74 -23.96 3.25
C THR A 251 -8.40 -25.33 3.44
N LYS A 252 -9.72 -25.37 3.62
CA LYS A 252 -10.48 -26.63 3.57
C LYS A 252 -10.41 -27.23 2.17
N ASN A 253 -10.46 -28.57 2.09
CA ASN A 253 -10.43 -29.29 0.83
C ASN A 253 -11.62 -28.88 -0.06
N GLY A 254 -11.35 -28.53 -1.33
CA GLY A 254 -12.37 -28.08 -2.29
C GLY A 254 -12.75 -26.59 -2.23
N PHE A 255 -12.19 -25.80 -1.31
CA PHE A 255 -12.45 -24.37 -1.19
C PHE A 255 -11.39 -23.52 -1.89
N ASN A 256 -11.83 -22.41 -2.50
CA ASN A 256 -10.94 -21.36 -3.00
C ASN A 256 -10.85 -20.24 -1.97
N ALA A 257 -9.63 -19.81 -1.66
CA ALA A 257 -9.40 -18.71 -0.74
C ALA A 257 -9.94 -17.39 -1.29
N ASN A 258 -10.75 -16.69 -0.50
CA ASN A 258 -11.27 -15.36 -0.80
C ASN A 258 -11.24 -14.46 0.45
N ALA A 259 -10.04 -14.00 0.80
CA ALA A 259 -9.83 -13.16 1.98
C ALA A 259 -10.69 -11.87 2.00
N GLN A 260 -11.04 -11.34 0.81
CA GLN A 260 -11.90 -10.16 0.71
C GLN A 260 -13.33 -10.49 1.13
N GLU A 261 -13.86 -11.62 0.68
CA GLU A 261 -15.20 -12.07 1.08
C GLU A 261 -15.23 -12.45 2.57
N ASP A 262 -14.18 -13.14 3.06
CA ASP A 262 -14.07 -13.52 4.48
C ASP A 262 -14.15 -12.28 5.37
N LEU A 263 -13.35 -11.25 5.06
CA LEU A 263 -13.38 -9.98 5.81
C LEU A 263 -14.71 -9.24 5.65
N LEU A 264 -15.30 -9.26 4.46
CA LEU A 264 -16.61 -8.64 4.21
C LEU A 264 -17.71 -9.29 5.07
N GLN A 265 -17.71 -10.61 5.21
CA GLN A 265 -18.68 -11.30 6.05
C GLN A 265 -18.52 -10.90 7.54
N ILE A 266 -17.28 -10.76 8.01
CA ILE A 266 -17.00 -10.25 9.37
C ILE A 266 -17.52 -8.81 9.52
N MET A 267 -17.21 -7.93 8.56
CA MET A 267 -17.66 -6.53 8.60
C MET A 267 -19.19 -6.38 8.64
N LYS A 268 -19.93 -7.28 7.98
CA LYS A 268 -21.41 -7.32 8.04
C LYS A 268 -21.96 -7.62 9.45
N THR A 269 -21.17 -8.26 10.31
CA THR A 269 -21.63 -8.58 11.69
C THR A 269 -21.59 -7.39 12.63
N PHE A 270 -20.81 -6.36 12.32
CA PHE A 270 -20.67 -5.17 13.15
C PHE A 270 -21.84 -4.20 12.93
N GLN A 271 -22.45 -3.79 14.03
CA GLN A 271 -23.55 -2.81 14.03
C GLN A 271 -23.06 -1.38 14.27
N GLN A 272 -21.79 -1.22 14.61
CA GLN A 272 -21.14 0.06 14.89
C GLN A 272 -19.77 0.09 14.21
N PRO A 273 -19.23 1.28 13.91
CA PRO A 273 -17.86 1.42 13.40
C PRO A 273 -16.82 0.75 14.30
N GLN A 274 -15.81 0.12 13.69
CA GLN A 274 -14.75 -0.60 14.40
C GLN A 274 -13.37 -0.10 13.97
N ASP A 275 -12.43 -0.09 14.91
CA ASP A 275 -11.03 0.16 14.62
C ASP A 275 -10.31 -1.09 14.06
N TYR A 276 -9.07 -0.90 13.66
CA TYR A 276 -8.28 -1.99 13.10
C TYR A 276 -8.12 -3.18 14.06
N ASP A 277 -7.95 -2.91 15.37
CA ASP A 277 -7.65 -3.94 16.36
C ASP A 277 -8.90 -4.79 16.64
N ALA A 278 -10.06 -4.16 16.79
CA ALA A 278 -11.34 -4.86 16.95
C ALA A 278 -11.73 -5.67 15.72
N ILE A 279 -11.41 -5.20 14.52
CA ILE A 279 -11.62 -5.96 13.29
C ILE A 279 -10.65 -7.14 13.23
N HIS A 280 -9.37 -6.93 13.55
CA HIS A 280 -8.35 -7.97 13.51
C HIS A 280 -8.58 -9.05 14.56
N GLU A 281 -9.12 -8.73 15.71
CA GLU A 281 -9.51 -9.73 16.72
C GLU A 281 -10.46 -10.79 16.13
N LYS A 282 -11.46 -10.38 15.34
CA LYS A 282 -12.35 -11.31 14.64
C LYS A 282 -11.76 -11.91 13.36
N ALA A 283 -10.92 -11.17 12.68
CA ALA A 283 -10.25 -11.57 11.44
C ALA A 283 -8.80 -12.02 11.67
N TRP A 284 -8.49 -12.58 12.84
CA TRP A 284 -7.13 -12.93 13.27
C TRP A 284 -6.38 -13.84 12.29
N PHE A 285 -7.11 -14.61 11.49
CA PHE A 285 -6.59 -15.51 10.47
C PHE A 285 -6.04 -14.81 9.22
N LEU A 286 -6.21 -13.47 9.13
CA LEU A 286 -5.63 -12.63 8.07
C LEU A 286 -4.43 -11.85 8.61
N PRO A 287 -3.32 -11.75 7.85
CA PRO A 287 -2.23 -10.84 8.20
C PRO A 287 -2.73 -9.39 8.32
N TYR A 288 -2.28 -8.67 9.34
CA TYR A 288 -2.75 -7.33 9.69
C TYR A 288 -2.68 -6.33 8.53
N GLU A 289 -1.56 -6.28 7.80
CA GLU A 289 -1.39 -5.37 6.66
C GLU A 289 -2.27 -5.78 5.45
N ARG A 290 -2.53 -7.06 5.29
CA ARG A 290 -3.46 -7.56 4.27
C ARG A 290 -4.89 -7.17 4.60
N MET A 291 -5.31 -7.29 5.84
CA MET A 291 -6.62 -6.82 6.33
C MET A 291 -6.81 -5.33 6.02
N LYS A 292 -5.84 -4.47 6.36
CA LYS A 292 -5.89 -3.02 6.05
C LYS A 292 -6.06 -2.76 4.54
N THR A 293 -5.31 -3.49 3.72
CA THR A 293 -5.41 -3.35 2.25
C THR A 293 -6.80 -3.71 1.74
N ILE A 294 -7.41 -4.78 2.26
CA ILE A 294 -8.76 -5.21 1.89
C ILE A 294 -9.79 -4.18 2.36
N LEU A 295 -9.69 -3.68 3.60
CA LEU A 295 -10.59 -2.64 4.12
C LEU A 295 -10.57 -1.39 3.24
N ALA A 296 -9.39 -0.94 2.83
CA ALA A 296 -9.24 0.24 1.97
C ALA A 296 -9.71 0.03 0.52
N SER A 297 -9.74 -1.21 0.02
CA SER A 297 -10.07 -1.52 -1.38
C SER A 297 -11.51 -2.02 -1.60
N THR A 298 -12.25 -2.33 -0.52
CA THR A 298 -13.62 -2.86 -0.60
C THR A 298 -14.63 -1.72 -0.55
N ALA A 299 -15.28 -1.41 -1.65
CA ALA A 299 -16.15 -0.24 -1.80
C ALA A 299 -17.30 -0.14 -0.76
N SER A 300 -17.84 -1.29 -0.30
CA SER A 300 -18.91 -1.32 0.72
C SER A 300 -18.41 -1.13 2.14
N ILE A 301 -17.11 -1.17 2.37
CA ILE A 301 -16.47 -0.92 3.66
C ILE A 301 -15.90 0.48 3.61
N VAL A 302 -16.49 1.40 4.33
CA VAL A 302 -16.10 2.81 4.29
C VAL A 302 -15.29 3.21 5.51
N ASN A 303 -14.34 4.10 5.30
CA ASN A 303 -13.63 4.74 6.41
C ASN A 303 -14.54 5.80 7.03
N VAL A 304 -14.75 5.75 8.35
CA VAL A 304 -15.65 6.67 9.08
C VAL A 304 -14.89 7.61 10.01
N ALA A 305 -13.67 7.27 10.37
CA ALA A 305 -12.71 8.09 11.08
C ALA A 305 -11.30 7.53 10.86
N ALA A 306 -10.26 8.22 11.33
CA ALA A 306 -8.89 7.74 11.21
C ALA A 306 -8.74 6.32 11.79
N GLY A 307 -8.42 5.35 10.94
CA GLY A 307 -8.27 3.94 11.32
C GLY A 307 -9.56 3.20 11.68
N THR A 308 -10.73 3.80 11.47
CA THR A 308 -12.04 3.24 11.82
C THR A 308 -12.86 2.97 10.57
N TYR A 309 -13.43 1.77 10.47
CA TYR A 309 -14.17 1.31 9.30
C TYR A 309 -15.56 0.79 9.66
N PHE A 310 -16.46 0.85 8.68
CA PHE A 310 -17.83 0.39 8.83
C PHE A 310 -18.36 -0.21 7.53
N TYR A 311 -19.22 -1.20 7.63
CA TYR A 311 -19.96 -1.72 6.47
C TYR A 311 -21.15 -0.81 6.20
N ALA A 312 -21.05 0.03 5.18
CA ALA A 312 -22.02 1.10 4.91
C ALA A 312 -23.51 0.65 4.84
N PRO A 313 -23.86 -0.53 4.29
CA PRO A 313 -25.25 -1.00 4.30
C PRO A 313 -25.85 -1.27 5.70
N ASN A 314 -25.01 -1.36 6.75
CA ASN A 314 -25.47 -1.50 8.12
C ASN A 314 -25.79 -0.14 8.79
N LEU A 315 -25.69 0.98 8.06
CA LEU A 315 -26.07 2.28 8.58
C LEU A 315 -27.52 2.20 9.12
N PRO A 316 -27.80 2.61 10.36
CA PRO A 316 -29.12 2.45 10.97
C PRO A 316 -30.13 3.50 10.44
N VAL A 317 -30.38 3.44 9.14
CA VAL A 317 -31.29 4.33 8.40
C VAL A 317 -32.22 3.47 7.54
N SER A 318 -33.51 3.70 7.65
CA SER A 318 -34.53 2.96 6.89
C SER A 318 -34.55 3.36 5.40
N ILE A 319 -35.14 2.51 4.58
CA ILE A 319 -35.32 2.79 3.14
C ILE A 319 -36.16 4.05 2.92
N ASP A 320 -37.21 4.26 3.74
CA ASP A 320 -38.09 5.42 3.61
C ASP A 320 -37.36 6.72 4.00
N GLU A 321 -36.52 6.69 5.02
CA GLU A 321 -35.67 7.82 5.41
C GLU A 321 -34.65 8.16 4.33
N LEU A 322 -34.02 7.14 3.72
CA LEU A 322 -33.09 7.34 2.60
C LEU A 322 -33.81 7.91 1.37
N ALA A 323 -35.03 7.47 1.08
CA ALA A 323 -35.84 8.01 -0.02
C ALA A 323 -36.21 9.47 0.25
N HIS A 324 -36.59 9.80 1.47
CA HIS A 324 -36.88 11.18 1.86
C HIS A 324 -35.62 12.07 1.76
N LEU A 325 -34.49 11.63 2.29
CA LEU A 325 -33.22 12.36 2.18
C LEU A 325 -32.81 12.55 0.71
N SER A 326 -32.97 11.52 -0.12
CA SER A 326 -32.72 11.62 -1.58
C SER A 326 -33.58 12.67 -2.25
N SER A 327 -34.85 12.77 -1.85
CA SER A 327 -35.76 13.81 -2.38
C SER A 327 -35.28 15.22 -2.00
N LEU A 328 -34.86 15.41 -0.75
CA LEU A 328 -34.32 16.69 -0.29
C LEU A 328 -33.02 17.09 -0.99
N ILE A 329 -32.09 16.13 -1.18
CA ILE A 329 -30.86 16.35 -1.93
C ILE A 329 -31.19 16.76 -3.39
N ASN A 330 -32.17 16.09 -4.05
CA ASN A 330 -32.60 16.44 -5.40
C ASN A 330 -33.25 17.82 -5.48
N GLU A 331 -34.02 18.23 -4.46
CA GLU A 331 -34.59 19.58 -4.36
C GLU A 331 -33.50 20.65 -4.33
N GLU A 332 -32.48 20.46 -3.48
CA GLU A 332 -31.33 21.39 -3.43
C GLU A 332 -30.54 21.41 -4.74
N LEU A 333 -30.26 20.25 -5.32
CA LEU A 333 -29.56 20.11 -6.60
C LEU A 333 -30.35 20.64 -7.82
N SER A 334 -31.66 20.86 -7.67
CA SER A 334 -32.47 21.52 -8.70
C SER A 334 -32.21 23.04 -8.73
N ASN A 335 -31.79 23.61 -7.61
CA ASN A 335 -31.50 25.03 -7.46
C ASN A 335 -29.98 25.34 -7.54
N HIS A 336 -29.16 24.34 -7.28
CA HIS A 336 -27.71 24.44 -7.21
C HIS A 336 -27.04 23.34 -8.03
N ASP A 337 -25.92 23.65 -8.65
CA ASP A 337 -25.14 22.69 -9.43
C ASP A 337 -24.51 21.59 -8.56
N TYR A 338 -24.31 21.86 -7.29
CA TYR A 338 -23.77 20.95 -6.27
C TYR A 338 -24.23 21.38 -4.88
N ILE A 339 -24.13 20.48 -3.91
CA ILE A 339 -24.20 20.79 -2.48
C ILE A 339 -22.93 20.29 -1.79
N ILE A 340 -22.64 20.84 -0.62
CA ILE A 340 -21.47 20.47 0.18
C ILE A 340 -21.86 19.67 1.41
N ASP A 341 -20.89 19.01 2.05
CA ASP A 341 -21.09 18.23 3.27
C ASP A 341 -21.85 19.00 4.37
N ALA A 342 -21.56 20.29 4.52
CA ALA A 342 -22.26 21.14 5.51
C ALA A 342 -23.76 21.26 5.21
N CYS A 343 -24.13 21.44 3.95
CA CYS A 343 -25.54 21.48 3.52
C CYS A 343 -26.21 20.13 3.76
N LEU A 344 -25.56 19.00 3.43
CA LEU A 344 -26.09 17.66 3.71
C LEU A 344 -26.35 17.47 5.20
N MET A 345 -25.41 17.86 6.07
CA MET A 345 -25.56 17.73 7.52
C MET A 345 -26.68 18.63 8.05
N GLN A 346 -26.84 19.82 7.50
CA GLN A 346 -27.95 20.72 7.85
C GLN A 346 -29.30 20.11 7.43
N LEU A 347 -29.44 19.58 6.22
CA LEU A 347 -30.65 18.88 5.77
C LEU A 347 -31.01 17.72 6.69
N ILE A 348 -30.00 16.93 7.10
CA ILE A 348 -30.21 15.81 8.03
C ILE A 348 -30.70 16.34 9.38
N ALA A 349 -30.04 17.35 9.95
CA ALA A 349 -30.39 17.87 11.27
C ALA A 349 -31.79 18.51 11.32
N GLU A 350 -32.18 19.25 10.29
CA GLU A 350 -33.43 20.02 10.27
C GLU A 350 -34.62 19.20 9.75
N LYS A 351 -34.43 18.35 8.75
CA LYS A 351 -35.51 17.67 8.01
C LYS A 351 -35.54 16.16 8.20
N CYS A 352 -34.46 15.54 8.70
CA CYS A 352 -34.37 14.11 8.96
C CYS A 352 -33.89 13.79 10.37
N PRO A 353 -34.63 14.24 11.44
CA PRO A 353 -34.15 14.11 12.82
C PRO A 353 -33.93 12.67 13.26
N SER A 354 -34.65 11.69 12.72
CA SER A 354 -34.41 10.27 12.99
C SER A 354 -33.04 9.81 12.50
N ILE A 355 -32.63 10.23 11.32
CA ILE A 355 -31.26 9.96 10.81
C ILE A 355 -30.23 10.59 11.75
N ALA A 356 -30.42 11.86 12.13
CA ALA A 356 -29.51 12.56 13.03
C ALA A 356 -29.34 11.85 14.36
N ILE A 357 -30.43 11.36 14.95
CA ILE A 357 -30.42 10.62 16.23
C ILE A 357 -29.76 9.25 16.07
N ASN A 358 -30.13 8.49 15.04
CA ASN A 358 -29.61 7.13 14.82
C ASN A 358 -28.13 7.10 14.43
N THR A 359 -27.62 8.21 13.88
CA THR A 359 -26.22 8.36 13.48
C THR A 359 -25.43 9.29 14.42
N ASP A 360 -25.95 9.59 15.57
CA ASP A 360 -25.21 10.30 16.61
C ASP A 360 -23.96 9.49 16.99
N GLY A 361 -22.80 10.11 16.98
CA GLY A 361 -21.51 9.42 17.15
C GLY A 361 -20.76 9.10 15.84
N TYR A 362 -21.40 9.23 14.67
CA TYR A 362 -20.67 9.23 13.41
C TYR A 362 -20.06 10.62 13.15
N THR A 363 -18.83 10.64 12.65
CA THR A 363 -18.26 11.90 12.17
C THR A 363 -19.01 12.34 10.90
N THR A 364 -19.02 13.66 10.60
CA THR A 364 -19.56 14.18 9.33
C THR A 364 -18.95 13.43 8.12
N TYR A 365 -17.66 13.23 8.14
CA TYR A 365 -16.93 12.46 7.13
C TYR A 365 -17.43 11.01 7.03
N GLY A 366 -17.62 10.34 8.18
CA GLY A 366 -18.07 8.96 8.22
C GLY A 366 -19.50 8.76 7.72
N LEU A 367 -20.42 9.62 8.18
CA LEU A 367 -21.81 9.59 7.74
C LEU A 367 -21.92 9.85 6.23
N ARG A 368 -21.20 10.87 5.75
CA ARG A 368 -21.13 11.17 4.33
C ARG A 368 -20.64 9.98 3.50
N ASN A 369 -19.57 9.28 3.94
CA ASN A 369 -19.04 8.13 3.22
C ASN A 369 -20.03 6.96 3.20
N CYS A 370 -20.76 6.72 4.30
CA CYS A 370 -21.83 5.73 4.33
C CYS A 370 -22.94 6.06 3.34
N LEU A 371 -23.47 7.29 3.41
CA LEU A 371 -24.52 7.78 2.51
C LEU A 371 -24.05 7.79 1.05
N GLY A 372 -22.79 8.18 0.81
CA GLY A 372 -22.18 8.17 -0.50
C GLY A 372 -22.13 6.78 -1.13
N TYR A 373 -21.85 5.74 -0.35
CA TYR A 373 -21.95 4.37 -0.83
C TYR A 373 -23.40 3.94 -1.08
N ILE A 374 -24.31 4.24 -0.17
CA ILE A 374 -25.71 3.81 -0.24
C ILE A 374 -26.44 4.51 -1.41
N LEU A 375 -26.23 5.80 -1.58
CA LEU A 375 -26.89 6.64 -2.58
C LEU A 375 -26.13 6.77 -3.92
N ARG A 376 -25.05 6.00 -4.11
CA ARG A 376 -24.16 6.06 -5.28
C ARG A 376 -24.85 5.86 -6.64
N ASP A 377 -26.04 5.29 -6.65
CA ASP A 377 -26.81 5.08 -7.87
C ASP A 377 -27.58 6.34 -8.30
N GLN A 378 -27.73 7.32 -7.42
CA GLN A 378 -28.44 8.58 -7.66
C GLN A 378 -27.48 9.79 -7.65
N PHE A 379 -26.46 9.77 -6.79
CA PHE A 379 -25.57 10.92 -6.58
C PHE A 379 -24.10 10.51 -6.68
N ALA A 380 -23.26 11.48 -7.05
CA ALA A 380 -21.82 11.37 -6.99
C ALA A 380 -21.29 12.17 -5.78
N PHE A 381 -20.50 11.51 -4.91
CA PHE A 381 -19.87 12.09 -3.73
C PHE A 381 -18.37 12.24 -4.00
N ASN A 382 -17.96 13.42 -4.45
CA ASN A 382 -16.57 13.72 -4.86
C ASN A 382 -15.88 14.65 -3.84
N GLY A 383 -15.16 14.06 -2.88
CA GLY A 383 -14.67 14.85 -1.75
C GLY A 383 -15.85 15.47 -1.00
N PRO A 384 -15.86 16.74 -0.64
CA PRO A 384 -16.97 17.39 0.06
C PRO A 384 -18.15 17.76 -0.84
N ILE A 385 -18.07 17.49 -2.13
CA ILE A 385 -19.06 17.88 -3.14
C ILE A 385 -19.99 16.72 -3.44
N ILE A 386 -21.27 17.01 -3.49
CA ILE A 386 -22.33 16.09 -3.87
C ILE A 386 -23.05 16.65 -5.11
N THR A 387 -23.15 15.84 -6.15
CA THR A 387 -23.81 16.19 -7.42
C THR A 387 -24.75 15.08 -7.86
N ILE A 388 -25.54 15.34 -8.88
CA ILE A 388 -26.26 14.25 -9.59
C ILE A 388 -25.21 13.29 -10.16
N LYS A 389 -25.50 11.99 -10.20
CA LYS A 389 -24.57 10.89 -10.54
C LYS A 389 -23.71 11.14 -11.79
N ASP A 390 -24.28 11.66 -12.86
CA ASP A 390 -23.59 11.83 -14.13
C ASP A 390 -22.83 13.16 -14.26
N LYS A 391 -22.91 14.01 -13.24
CA LYS A 391 -22.20 15.30 -13.19
C LYS A 391 -20.89 15.14 -12.40
N THR A 392 -19.78 15.13 -13.11
CA THR A 392 -18.45 15.14 -12.48
C THR A 392 -18.04 16.59 -12.21
N LEU A 393 -18.04 16.97 -10.94
CA LEU A 393 -17.53 18.26 -10.48
C LEU A 393 -16.45 18.00 -9.42
N SER A 394 -15.29 18.61 -9.59
CA SER A 394 -14.21 18.56 -8.62
C SER A 394 -14.17 19.83 -7.78
N VAL A 395 -13.46 19.80 -6.64
CA VAL A 395 -13.21 21.01 -5.84
C VAL A 395 -12.48 22.07 -6.66
N ALA A 396 -11.59 21.66 -7.57
CA ALA A 396 -10.90 22.56 -8.47
C ALA A 396 -11.87 23.31 -9.43
N ASP A 397 -12.91 22.61 -9.91
CA ASP A 397 -13.93 23.22 -10.76
C ASP A 397 -14.78 24.24 -9.97
N VAL A 398 -15.10 23.94 -8.70
CA VAL A 398 -15.82 24.89 -7.83
C VAL A 398 -15.02 26.17 -7.63
N PHE A 399 -13.71 26.08 -7.38
CA PHE A 399 -12.86 27.25 -7.28
C PHE A 399 -12.78 28.04 -8.61
N ALA A 400 -12.77 27.36 -9.75
CA ALA A 400 -12.79 27.99 -11.07
C ALA A 400 -14.12 28.73 -11.33
N GLU A 401 -15.26 28.08 -11.05
CA GLU A 401 -16.59 28.69 -11.20
C GLU A 401 -16.75 29.89 -10.26
N PHE A 402 -16.38 29.74 -8.98
CA PHE A 402 -16.40 30.83 -8.02
C PHE A 402 -15.57 32.03 -8.50
N ALA A 403 -14.39 31.78 -9.05
CA ALA A 403 -13.54 32.83 -9.62
C ALA A 403 -14.18 33.50 -10.86
N LYS A 404 -14.91 32.75 -11.71
CA LYS A 404 -15.62 33.25 -12.88
C LYS A 404 -16.81 34.12 -12.53
N GLU A 405 -17.48 33.91 -11.43
CA GLU A 405 -18.68 34.63 -11.02
C GLU A 405 -18.35 36.05 -10.46
N HIS A 406 -17.08 36.28 -10.07
CA HIS A 406 -16.66 37.50 -9.40
C HIS A 406 -15.75 38.36 -10.30
N GLU A 407 -15.97 39.68 -10.32
CA GLU A 407 -15.08 40.62 -10.96
C GLU A 407 -13.82 40.91 -10.12
N ALA A 408 -13.95 40.84 -8.80
CA ALA A 408 -12.85 40.92 -7.83
C ALA A 408 -13.11 40.00 -6.67
N LEU A 409 -12.06 39.39 -6.12
CA LEU A 409 -12.11 38.50 -4.94
C LEU A 409 -11.01 38.90 -3.96
N SER A 410 -11.33 38.76 -2.69
CA SER A 410 -10.33 38.79 -1.62
C SER A 410 -9.80 37.37 -1.31
N ILE A 411 -8.59 37.33 -0.76
CA ILE A 411 -8.01 36.07 -0.25
C ILE A 411 -8.86 35.48 0.88
N ASP A 412 -9.59 36.31 1.64
CA ASP A 412 -10.44 35.84 2.71
C ASP A 412 -11.70 35.15 2.18
N GLU A 413 -12.31 35.59 1.09
CA GLU A 413 -13.40 34.90 0.42
C GLU A 413 -12.96 33.53 -0.11
N LEU A 414 -11.77 33.46 -0.76
CA LEU A 414 -11.19 32.17 -1.17
C LEU A 414 -10.88 31.27 0.02
N SER A 415 -10.48 31.84 1.16
CA SER A 415 -10.20 31.08 2.38
C SER A 415 -11.49 30.54 3.02
N ASN A 416 -12.59 31.32 2.97
CA ASN A 416 -13.89 30.88 3.42
C ASN A 416 -14.38 29.69 2.57
N LEU A 417 -14.31 29.81 1.24
CA LEU A 417 -14.62 28.72 0.33
C LEU A 417 -13.75 27.48 0.61
N SER A 418 -12.44 27.69 0.83
CA SER A 418 -11.50 26.61 1.19
C SER A 418 -11.90 25.90 2.49
N ASN A 419 -12.34 26.65 3.51
CA ASN A 419 -12.82 26.09 4.77
C ASN A 419 -14.14 25.31 4.59
N GLU A 420 -15.08 25.85 3.83
CA GLU A 420 -16.35 25.18 3.51
C GLU A 420 -16.11 23.86 2.75
N MET A 421 -15.15 23.84 1.82
CA MET A 421 -14.74 22.66 1.09
C MET A 421 -13.83 21.71 1.90
N ASN A 422 -13.44 22.09 3.12
CA ASN A 422 -12.43 21.38 3.90
C ASN A 422 -11.19 20.98 3.07
N SER A 423 -10.72 21.91 2.26
CA SER A 423 -9.64 21.71 1.28
C SER A 423 -8.65 22.87 1.32
N GLY A 424 -7.56 22.79 0.57
CA GLY A 424 -6.72 23.95 0.25
C GLY A 424 -7.34 24.79 -0.86
N ILE A 425 -6.87 26.04 -1.02
CA ILE A 425 -7.22 26.86 -2.19
C ILE A 425 -6.60 26.23 -3.44
N TYR A 426 -7.41 25.99 -4.46
CA TYR A 426 -6.97 25.51 -5.78
C TYR A 426 -6.50 26.68 -6.63
N TRP A 427 -5.30 27.16 -6.31
CA TRP A 427 -4.72 28.36 -6.90
C TRP A 427 -4.66 28.33 -8.43
N ASP A 428 -4.26 27.21 -9.03
CA ASP A 428 -4.18 27.09 -10.49
C ASP A 428 -5.54 27.34 -11.14
N SER A 429 -6.62 26.80 -10.55
CA SER A 429 -7.98 27.02 -11.04
C SER A 429 -8.40 28.48 -10.91
N VAL A 430 -8.12 29.10 -9.78
CA VAL A 430 -8.42 30.53 -9.54
C VAL A 430 -7.61 31.42 -10.48
N LEU A 431 -6.30 31.21 -10.59
CA LEU A 431 -5.41 32.04 -11.41
C LEU A 431 -5.56 31.79 -12.91
N ASN A 432 -6.24 30.73 -13.31
CA ASN A 432 -6.69 30.56 -14.69
C ASN A 432 -7.82 31.52 -15.07
N GLU A 433 -8.56 32.08 -14.11
CA GLU A 433 -9.66 33.04 -14.33
C GLU A 433 -9.32 34.44 -13.85
N MET A 434 -8.47 34.59 -12.84
CA MET A 434 -8.14 35.84 -12.16
C MET A 434 -6.64 36.12 -12.15
N ILE A 435 -6.31 37.37 -11.81
CA ILE A 435 -4.94 37.84 -11.59
C ILE A 435 -4.84 38.32 -10.15
N ARG A 436 -3.87 37.81 -9.41
CA ARG A 436 -3.57 38.26 -8.06
C ARG A 436 -2.81 39.60 -8.14
N VAL A 437 -3.42 40.67 -7.67
CA VAL A 437 -2.87 42.03 -7.76
C VAL A 437 -2.19 42.48 -6.47
N SER A 438 -2.50 41.83 -5.34
CA SER A 438 -1.91 42.16 -4.04
C SER A 438 -1.83 40.94 -3.12
N ALA A 439 -1.36 41.16 -1.89
CA ALA A 439 -1.40 40.11 -0.86
C ALA A 439 -2.83 39.64 -0.55
N THR A 440 -3.83 40.50 -0.74
CA THR A 440 -5.22 40.30 -0.33
C THR A 440 -6.21 40.20 -1.47
N ASP A 441 -5.87 40.67 -2.68
CA ASP A 441 -6.85 40.92 -3.73
C ASP A 441 -6.50 40.26 -5.05
N LEU A 442 -7.54 39.73 -5.70
CA LEU A 442 -7.53 39.22 -7.06
C LEU A 442 -8.57 39.96 -7.89
N VAL A 443 -8.30 40.14 -9.17
CA VAL A 443 -9.22 40.73 -10.13
C VAL A 443 -9.34 39.88 -11.38
N ARG A 444 -10.45 40.02 -12.09
CA ARG A 444 -10.69 39.26 -13.33
C ARG A 444 -9.64 39.62 -14.39
N LYS A 445 -9.24 38.63 -15.18
CA LYS A 445 -8.21 38.77 -16.23
C LYS A 445 -8.48 39.88 -17.23
N ASN A 446 -9.75 40.18 -17.53
CA ASN A 446 -10.15 41.23 -18.46
C ASN A 446 -9.86 42.64 -17.95
N GLN A 447 -9.64 42.84 -16.63
CA GLN A 447 -9.35 44.14 -16.02
C GLN A 447 -7.89 44.57 -16.19
N ILE A 448 -7.00 43.66 -16.56
CA ILE A 448 -5.57 43.97 -16.73
C ILE A 448 -5.12 43.61 -18.14
N LYS A 449 -4.49 44.58 -18.78
CA LYS A 449 -3.83 44.34 -20.07
C LYS A 449 -2.33 44.49 -19.91
N PHE A 450 -1.60 43.42 -20.06
CA PHE A 450 -0.15 43.43 -20.01
C PHE A 450 0.46 43.74 -21.38
N ASP A 451 1.42 44.68 -21.39
CA ASP A 451 2.38 44.80 -22.49
C ASP A 451 3.48 43.75 -22.31
N VAL A 452 3.23 42.56 -22.83
CA VAL A 452 4.08 41.37 -22.63
C VAL A 452 5.50 41.61 -23.15
N GLU A 453 5.64 42.29 -24.29
CA GLU A 453 6.98 42.52 -24.88
C GLU A 453 7.81 43.49 -24.03
N ALA A 454 7.20 44.59 -23.56
CA ALA A 454 7.86 45.56 -22.70
C ALA A 454 8.23 44.94 -21.34
N ILE A 455 7.30 44.15 -20.73
CA ILE A 455 7.53 43.52 -19.43
C ILE A 455 8.62 42.47 -19.54
N ASP A 456 8.53 41.54 -20.51
CA ASP A 456 9.54 40.50 -20.72
C ASP A 456 10.92 41.10 -21.03
N GLY A 457 10.98 42.23 -21.76
CA GLY A 457 12.23 42.94 -22.01
C GLY A 457 12.88 43.51 -20.73
N ILE A 458 12.08 44.03 -19.80
CA ILE A 458 12.56 44.48 -18.49
C ILE A 458 13.03 43.29 -17.64
N LEU A 459 12.25 42.20 -17.59
CA LEU A 459 12.62 40.97 -16.87
C LEU A 459 13.91 40.35 -17.40
N GLU A 460 14.17 40.49 -18.70
CA GLU A 460 15.41 39.98 -19.31
C GLU A 460 16.65 40.72 -18.76
N GLY A 461 16.55 42.02 -18.53
CA GLY A 461 17.61 42.81 -17.87
C GLY A 461 17.81 42.43 -16.40
N MET A 462 16.79 41.87 -15.74
CA MET A 462 16.87 41.41 -14.35
C MET A 462 17.31 39.95 -14.21
N CYS A 463 17.39 39.20 -15.30
CA CYS A 463 17.76 37.80 -15.31
C CYS A 463 19.07 37.55 -16.07
N PRO A 464 20.24 37.78 -15.46
CA PRO A 464 21.54 37.64 -16.12
C PRO A 464 21.90 36.19 -16.45
N GLY A 465 21.22 35.20 -15.85
CA GLY A 465 21.43 33.77 -16.07
C GLY A 465 20.17 33.08 -16.57
N ASP A 466 20.11 31.78 -16.33
CA ASP A 466 18.96 30.93 -16.69
C ASP A 466 17.72 31.20 -15.85
N TYR A 467 17.91 31.70 -14.63
CA TYR A 467 16.85 31.99 -13.67
C TYR A 467 17.28 32.99 -12.61
N VAL A 468 16.28 33.56 -11.93
CA VAL A 468 16.45 34.40 -10.74
C VAL A 468 15.36 34.10 -9.71
N PRO A 469 15.68 34.00 -8.40
CA PRO A 469 14.68 33.84 -7.35
C PRO A 469 13.68 35.01 -7.36
N LEU A 470 12.38 34.73 -7.19
CA LEU A 470 11.33 35.75 -7.26
C LEU A 470 11.55 36.96 -6.30
N PRO A 471 12.01 36.76 -5.04
CA PRO A 471 12.29 37.90 -4.15
C PRO A 471 13.40 38.84 -4.63
N GLU A 472 14.27 38.39 -5.52
CA GLU A 472 15.32 39.22 -6.11
C GLU A 472 14.80 40.10 -7.25
N VAL A 473 13.60 39.82 -7.80
CA VAL A 473 12.92 40.66 -8.82
C VAL A 473 12.11 41.74 -8.13
N ASN A 474 12.70 42.91 -7.88
CA ASN A 474 12.11 43.96 -7.03
C ASN A 474 12.12 45.37 -7.65
N LEU A 475 12.62 45.54 -8.87
CA LEU A 475 12.69 46.85 -9.55
C LEU A 475 11.38 47.20 -10.28
N PHE A 476 10.25 47.12 -9.57
CA PHE A 476 8.89 47.28 -10.10
C PHE A 476 8.60 48.69 -10.67
N LEU A 477 9.41 49.70 -10.33
CA LEU A 477 9.26 51.07 -10.84
C LEU A 477 9.46 51.18 -12.36
N TYR A 478 10.17 50.22 -12.96
CA TYR A 478 10.43 50.23 -14.41
C TYR A 478 9.32 49.57 -15.24
N PHE A 479 8.37 48.89 -14.59
CA PHE A 479 7.33 48.16 -15.29
C PHE A 479 6.22 49.09 -15.83
N PRO A 480 5.63 48.79 -17.00
CA PRO A 480 4.50 49.53 -17.54
C PRO A 480 3.34 49.58 -16.55
N ASN A 481 2.64 50.71 -16.54
CA ASN A 481 1.42 50.84 -15.74
C ASN A 481 0.31 49.92 -16.28
N VAL A 482 -0.23 49.06 -15.43
CA VAL A 482 -1.30 48.12 -15.77
C VAL A 482 -2.59 48.37 -14.98
N GLY A 483 -2.70 49.54 -14.34
CA GLY A 483 -3.84 49.94 -13.52
C GLY A 483 -3.71 49.52 -12.04
N TYR A 484 -2.75 48.68 -11.73
CA TYR A 484 -2.43 48.22 -10.38
C TYR A 484 -0.93 48.36 -10.08
N PRO A 485 -0.53 48.64 -8.82
CA PRO A 485 0.88 48.74 -8.45
C PRO A 485 1.57 47.38 -8.63
N TRP A 486 2.71 47.36 -9.31
CA TRP A 486 3.52 46.18 -9.43
C TRP A 486 4.09 45.75 -8.06
N ASN A 487 4.00 44.46 -7.81
CA ASN A 487 4.51 43.80 -6.62
C ASN A 487 4.79 42.32 -6.95
N SER A 488 5.31 41.55 -6.00
CA SER A 488 5.66 40.14 -6.21
C SER A 488 4.45 39.26 -6.57
N TYR A 489 3.24 39.56 -6.06
CA TYR A 489 2.03 38.79 -6.38
C TYR A 489 1.53 39.01 -7.79
N LEU A 490 1.58 40.26 -8.26
CA LEU A 490 1.22 40.59 -9.64
C LEU A 490 2.25 40.01 -10.62
N LEU A 491 3.54 40.03 -10.26
CA LEU A 491 4.60 39.36 -11.03
C LEU A 491 4.40 37.85 -11.08
N GLU A 492 4.06 37.20 -9.96
CA GLU A 492 3.75 35.77 -9.90
C GLU A 492 2.64 35.41 -10.88
N SER A 493 1.53 36.16 -10.87
CA SER A 493 0.41 35.99 -11.80
C SER A 493 0.81 36.22 -13.26
N TYR A 494 1.64 37.23 -13.54
CA TYR A 494 2.15 37.49 -14.86
C TYR A 494 3.01 36.33 -15.40
N LEU A 495 3.92 35.83 -14.59
CA LEU A 495 4.80 34.72 -14.97
C LEU A 495 4.02 33.40 -15.14
N PHE A 496 2.96 33.21 -14.36
CA PHE A 496 2.10 32.03 -14.45
C PHE A 496 1.35 31.98 -15.79
N GLY A 497 0.78 33.10 -16.26
CA GLY A 497 -0.16 33.02 -17.37
C GLY A 497 0.21 33.84 -18.64
N TYR A 498 1.17 34.78 -18.61
CA TYR A 498 1.33 35.76 -19.66
C TYR A 498 2.72 35.84 -20.29
N SER A 499 3.79 35.77 -19.51
CA SER A 499 5.15 35.87 -20.05
C SER A 499 5.41 34.89 -21.19
N ARG A 500 6.04 35.36 -22.27
CA ARG A 500 6.46 34.55 -23.41
C ARG A 500 7.87 33.99 -23.24
N ARG A 501 8.75 34.75 -22.57
CA ARG A 501 10.18 34.45 -22.43
C ARG A 501 10.49 33.68 -21.13
N PHE A 502 9.64 33.87 -20.11
CA PHE A 502 9.86 33.30 -18.79
C PHE A 502 8.73 32.38 -18.37
N ARG A 503 9.00 31.55 -17.39
CA ARG A 503 8.03 30.71 -16.68
C ARG A 503 8.30 30.75 -15.18
N LEU A 504 7.25 30.55 -14.42
CA LEU A 504 7.30 30.40 -12.98
C LEU A 504 7.63 28.94 -12.63
N LEU A 505 8.68 28.72 -11.81
CA LEU A 505 8.91 27.44 -11.15
C LEU A 505 8.88 27.62 -9.63
N HIS A 506 7.94 26.96 -8.98
CA HIS A 506 7.72 26.99 -7.54
C HIS A 506 7.15 25.66 -7.04
N SER A 507 7.14 25.43 -5.73
CA SER A 507 6.51 24.25 -5.14
C SER A 507 4.98 24.32 -5.14
N SER A 508 4.42 25.51 -4.87
CA SER A 508 2.99 25.81 -4.84
C SER A 508 2.78 27.31 -4.65
N PHE A 509 1.62 27.82 -5.02
CA PHE A 509 1.17 29.16 -4.62
C PHE A 509 0.92 29.21 -3.11
N ILE A 510 1.25 30.36 -2.50
CA ILE A 510 1.13 30.53 -1.05
C ILE A 510 0.33 31.80 -0.74
N LYS A 511 -0.57 31.71 0.26
CA LYS A 511 -1.42 32.83 0.67
C LYS A 511 -0.60 34.04 1.14
N THR A 512 0.49 33.81 1.89
CA THR A 512 1.20 34.85 2.66
C THR A 512 2.53 35.27 2.07
N GLY A 513 2.84 34.91 0.84
CA GLY A 513 4.10 35.29 0.20
C GLY A 513 4.25 34.70 -1.19
N VAL A 514 5.29 35.09 -1.89
CA VAL A 514 5.64 34.61 -3.23
C VAL A 514 7.02 33.99 -3.15
N TYR A 515 7.13 32.75 -3.60
CA TYR A 515 8.34 31.93 -3.53
C TYR A 515 8.57 31.19 -4.84
N GLY A 516 9.82 30.82 -5.12
CA GLY A 516 10.19 30.14 -6.35
C GLY A 516 11.15 30.98 -7.19
N ALA A 517 11.18 30.73 -8.48
CA ALA A 517 12.03 31.48 -9.40
C ALA A 517 11.33 31.80 -10.73
N MET A 518 11.72 32.91 -11.31
CA MET A 518 11.52 33.20 -12.72
C MET A 518 12.61 32.49 -13.51
N VAL A 519 12.23 31.63 -14.45
CA VAL A 519 13.14 30.79 -15.25
C VAL A 519 12.94 31.07 -16.72
N ARG A 520 14.03 31.24 -17.50
CA ARG A 520 13.95 31.36 -18.96
C ARG A 520 13.31 30.12 -19.56
N LYS A 521 12.39 30.24 -20.49
CA LYS A 521 11.71 29.11 -21.12
C LYS A 521 12.68 28.24 -21.94
N GLU A 522 13.75 28.81 -22.43
CA GLU A 522 14.83 28.15 -23.16
C GLU A 522 15.84 27.43 -22.27
N ALA A 523 15.85 27.73 -20.95
CA ALA A 523 16.75 27.08 -20.00
C ALA A 523 16.43 25.60 -19.84
N ASN A 524 17.50 24.78 -19.75
CA ASN A 524 17.38 23.33 -19.53
C ASN A 524 17.08 22.98 -18.05
N ILE A 525 16.00 23.58 -17.51
CA ILE A 525 15.52 23.39 -16.12
C ILE A 525 14.04 23.04 -16.19
N PRO A 526 13.67 21.77 -16.41
CA PRO A 526 12.30 21.38 -16.77
C PRO A 526 11.26 21.62 -15.67
N ASP A 527 11.65 21.50 -14.40
CA ASP A 527 10.74 21.51 -13.25
C ASP A 527 11.38 22.14 -12.01
N TYR A 528 10.57 22.32 -10.96
CA TYR A 528 11.00 22.91 -9.71
C TYR A 528 12.09 22.08 -8.99
N ARG A 529 12.06 20.75 -9.09
CA ARG A 529 13.11 19.90 -8.51
C ARG A 529 14.46 20.16 -9.17
N SER A 530 14.48 20.21 -10.51
CA SER A 530 15.68 20.51 -11.29
C SER A 530 16.24 21.90 -10.98
N LEU A 531 15.36 22.89 -10.77
CA LEU A 531 15.74 24.23 -10.32
C LEU A 531 16.47 24.17 -8.98
N ILE A 532 15.93 23.44 -7.99
CA ILE A 532 16.55 23.33 -6.66
C ILE A 532 17.88 22.61 -6.72
N VAL A 533 18.00 21.55 -7.52
CA VAL A 533 19.26 20.83 -7.77
C VAL A 533 20.31 21.80 -8.34
N ASP A 534 19.96 22.54 -9.38
CA ASP A 534 20.89 23.48 -10.01
C ASP A 534 21.30 24.62 -9.06
N ALA A 535 20.34 25.21 -8.35
CA ALA A 535 20.58 26.27 -7.37
C ALA A 535 21.51 25.82 -6.23
N LEU A 536 21.30 24.62 -5.70
CA LEU A 536 22.18 24.03 -4.68
C LEU A 536 23.58 23.74 -5.24
N SER A 537 23.68 23.22 -6.47
CA SER A 537 24.97 22.91 -7.09
C SER A 537 25.88 24.13 -7.29
N ARG A 538 25.27 25.32 -7.40
CA ARG A 538 25.97 26.62 -7.50
C ARG A 538 26.26 27.24 -6.13
N SER A 539 25.80 26.61 -5.05
CA SER A 539 25.92 27.14 -3.68
C SER A 539 27.07 26.49 -2.90
N ASN A 540 27.33 27.06 -1.71
CA ASN A 540 28.21 26.47 -0.71
C ASN A 540 27.43 25.72 0.38
N ALA A 541 26.13 25.45 0.17
CA ALA A 541 25.25 24.85 1.17
C ALA A 541 25.09 23.32 1.00
N LEU A 542 26.14 22.65 0.51
CA LEU A 542 26.10 21.21 0.17
C LEU A 542 26.55 20.28 1.30
N ASP A 543 27.07 20.83 2.44
CA ASP A 543 27.66 20.01 3.49
C ASP A 543 26.64 19.20 4.28
N SER A 544 25.43 19.72 4.44
CA SER A 544 24.35 19.05 5.17
C SER A 544 22.95 19.41 4.63
N THR A 545 21.99 18.52 4.86
CA THR A 545 20.56 18.76 4.54
C THR A 545 20.02 20.02 5.24
N LYS A 546 20.50 20.31 6.45
CA LYS A 546 20.12 21.52 7.19
C LYS A 546 20.58 22.79 6.49
N MET A 547 21.82 22.83 6.00
CA MET A 547 22.36 23.97 5.26
C MET A 547 21.67 24.14 3.91
N ALA A 548 21.41 23.04 3.19
CA ALA A 548 20.68 23.07 1.93
C ALA A 548 19.26 23.64 2.11
N LEU A 549 18.51 23.15 3.11
CA LEU A 549 17.17 23.65 3.42
C LEU A 549 17.18 25.13 3.85
N GLN A 550 18.19 25.55 4.64
CA GLN A 550 18.35 26.95 5.00
C GLN A 550 18.59 27.82 3.77
N TYR A 551 19.51 27.42 2.88
CA TYR A 551 19.81 28.14 1.64
C TYR A 551 18.57 28.32 0.75
N ILE A 552 17.78 27.25 0.57
CA ILE A 552 16.56 27.27 -0.25
C ILE A 552 15.56 28.30 0.30
N VAL A 553 15.42 28.38 1.63
CA VAL A 553 14.52 29.36 2.27
C VAL A 553 15.08 30.77 2.22
N ASP A 554 16.36 30.97 2.53
CA ASP A 554 16.99 32.28 2.55
C ASP A 554 17.04 32.93 1.17
N LYS A 555 17.13 32.11 0.12
CA LYS A 555 17.06 32.56 -1.29
C LYS A 555 15.63 32.73 -1.79
N GLY A 556 14.62 32.36 -1.00
CA GLY A 556 13.22 32.54 -1.35
C GLY A 556 12.68 31.54 -2.39
N TYR A 557 13.34 30.40 -2.55
CA TYR A 557 12.78 29.34 -3.39
C TYR A 557 11.55 28.71 -2.75
N GLN A 558 11.50 28.63 -1.41
CA GLN A 558 10.33 28.16 -0.67
C GLN A 558 10.22 28.80 0.71
N GLN A 559 9.03 28.69 1.32
CA GLN A 559 8.74 29.28 2.63
C GLN A 559 9.29 28.49 3.80
N ARG A 560 9.20 27.15 3.73
CA ARG A 560 9.46 26.27 4.89
C ARG A 560 10.75 25.49 4.69
N ARG A 561 11.47 25.22 5.80
CA ARG A 561 12.65 24.34 5.83
C ARG A 561 12.28 22.86 5.75
N ARG A 562 11.45 22.49 4.78
CA ARG A 562 11.03 21.12 4.55
C ARG A 562 10.93 20.86 3.04
N TYR A 563 11.72 19.90 2.55
CA TYR A 563 11.69 19.47 1.15
C TYR A 563 11.72 17.94 1.12
N GLU A 564 10.73 17.34 0.47
CA GLU A 564 10.67 15.88 0.36
C GLU A 564 11.80 15.37 -0.55
N GLY A 565 12.55 14.36 -0.07
CA GLY A 565 13.68 13.81 -0.83
C GLY A 565 14.92 14.72 -0.89
N ILE A 566 15.07 15.69 0.02
CA ILE A 566 16.22 16.64 0.03
C ILE A 566 17.57 15.92 -0.01
N GLU A 567 17.69 14.72 0.55
CA GLU A 567 18.94 13.94 0.56
C GLU A 567 19.35 13.54 -0.85
N MET A 568 18.41 13.08 -1.68
CA MET A 568 18.67 12.74 -3.08
C MET A 568 19.01 14.00 -3.90
N VAL A 569 18.28 15.10 -3.68
CA VAL A 569 18.54 16.39 -4.32
C VAL A 569 19.95 16.88 -3.99
N LEU A 570 20.36 16.76 -2.74
CA LEU A 570 21.69 17.17 -2.27
C LEU A 570 22.81 16.31 -2.89
N GLN A 571 22.61 15.01 -3.01
CA GLN A 571 23.56 14.11 -3.68
C GLN A 571 23.72 14.47 -5.16
N GLU A 572 22.62 14.69 -5.86
CA GLU A 572 22.63 15.08 -7.27
C GLU A 572 23.31 16.44 -7.48
N ALA A 573 23.02 17.41 -6.61
CA ALA A 573 23.66 18.73 -6.66
C ALA A 573 25.18 18.67 -6.43
N LYS A 574 25.65 17.80 -5.53
CA LYS A 574 27.10 17.55 -5.33
C LYS A 574 27.76 16.98 -6.57
N LEU A 575 27.16 15.98 -7.22
CA LEU A 575 27.68 15.40 -8.44
C LEU A 575 27.79 16.43 -9.59
N ILE A 576 26.77 17.27 -9.73
CA ILE A 576 26.78 18.35 -10.75
C ILE A 576 27.90 19.37 -10.45
N LYS A 577 28.07 19.76 -9.17
CA LYS A 577 29.15 20.68 -8.78
C LYS A 577 30.53 20.11 -9.09
N GLU A 578 30.78 18.86 -8.68
CA GLU A 578 32.04 18.15 -8.96
C GLU A 578 32.33 18.04 -10.47
N HIS A 579 31.28 17.83 -11.27
CA HIS A 579 31.44 17.76 -12.73
C HIS A 579 31.80 19.14 -13.32
N ARG A 580 31.20 20.22 -12.85
CA ARG A 580 31.51 21.59 -13.26
C ARG A 580 32.91 22.03 -12.85
N GLU A 581 33.40 21.63 -11.69
CA GLU A 581 34.75 21.95 -11.20
C GLU A 581 35.86 21.21 -11.98
N LYS A 582 35.51 20.12 -12.67
CA LYS A 582 36.43 19.33 -13.51
C LYS A 582 36.47 19.82 -14.96
N GLN A 583 35.52 20.64 -15.41
CA GLN A 583 35.49 21.27 -16.73
C GLN A 583 36.19 22.64 -16.71
#